data_9f8acd31914e0a195139894dc7557439
#
_entry.id   9f8acd31914e0a195139894dc7557439
#
_cell.length_a   1.000
_cell.length_b   1.000
_cell.length_c   1.000
_cell.angle_alpha   90.00
_cell.angle_beta   90.00
_cell.angle_gamma   90.00
#
_symmetry.space_group_name_H-M   'P 1'
#
loop_
_entity.id
_entity.type
_entity.pdbx_description
1 polymer ?
#
loop_
_entity_poly.entity_id
_entity_poly.type
_entity_poly.pdbx_seq_one_letter_code
_entity_poly.pdbx_strand_id
1 'polypeptide(L)'
;MAWYDEAIFYHIYPLGLCGAEKQNTYEGVSHRLNDCLPWVDHLVSLGCNALYIGPLFESVGHGYETTDYKKLDCRLGTNEDLKNFVTYCHEKNVHVIFDGVFNHTGRDFFAFRDILKSRESSSYLDWYCNVNFGGNNEYNDGFSYENWGGYNLLVKLNQRNPAVKDYICDVIRFWVSEFDIDGIRLDAADVLDFDFMKALRQTANEVKPDRKSVV
;
A
#
# COMPACT_ATOMS: atom_id res chain seq x y z
N MET A 1 -7.34 -25.75 10.39
CA MET A 1 -6.31 -25.40 9.40
C MET A 1 -6.68 -24.03 8.87
N ALA A 2 -5.78 -23.08 8.86
CA ALA A 2 -6.09 -21.76 8.31
C ALA A 2 -6.03 -21.85 6.78
N TRP A 3 -6.77 -21.00 6.07
CA TRP A 3 -6.82 -21.02 4.61
C TRP A 3 -5.44 -20.91 3.94
N TYR A 4 -4.53 -20.13 4.56
CA TYR A 4 -3.18 -19.92 4.04
C TYR A 4 -2.22 -21.10 4.27
N ASP A 5 -2.58 -22.10 5.08
CA ASP A 5 -1.75 -23.30 5.27
C ASP A 5 -1.70 -24.15 3.97
N GLU A 6 -2.72 -24.00 3.09
CA GLU A 6 -2.84 -24.72 1.81
C GLU A 6 -2.89 -23.74 0.61
N ALA A 7 -2.57 -22.46 0.82
CA ALA A 7 -2.66 -21.47 -0.22
C ALA A 7 -1.52 -21.61 -1.24
N ILE A 8 -1.89 -21.56 -2.52
CA ILE A 8 -0.99 -21.44 -3.65
C ILE A 8 -1.18 -20.04 -4.23
N PHE A 9 -0.16 -19.20 -4.08
CA PHE A 9 -0.23 -17.80 -4.45
C PHE A 9 0.12 -17.56 -5.92
N TYR A 10 -0.66 -16.68 -6.55
CA TYR A 10 -0.31 -16.03 -7.80
C TYR A 10 -0.06 -14.54 -7.54
N HIS A 11 0.94 -13.94 -8.17
CA HIS A 11 1.26 -12.53 -8.00
C HIS A 11 0.96 -11.73 -9.28
N ILE A 12 0.29 -10.60 -9.12
CA ILE A 12 0.07 -9.62 -10.19
C ILE A 12 0.59 -8.25 -9.76
N TYR A 13 1.46 -7.68 -10.58
CA TYR A 13 1.82 -6.26 -10.54
C TYR A 13 0.94 -5.49 -11.53
N PRO A 14 -0.17 -4.87 -11.08
CA PRO A 14 -1.23 -4.43 -11.97
C PRO A 14 -0.83 -3.24 -12.84
N LEU A 15 -0.09 -2.24 -12.32
CA LEU A 15 0.37 -1.10 -13.12
C LEU A 15 1.20 -1.55 -14.33
N GLY A 16 2.10 -2.52 -14.14
CA GLY A 16 2.90 -3.07 -15.23
C GLY A 16 2.10 -3.94 -16.17
N LEU A 17 1.30 -4.88 -15.63
CA LEU A 17 0.52 -5.82 -16.44
C LEU A 17 -0.50 -5.12 -17.33
N CYS A 18 -1.18 -4.09 -16.80
CA CYS A 18 -2.22 -3.36 -17.53
C CYS A 18 -1.65 -2.19 -18.35
N GLY A 19 -0.34 -2.05 -18.49
CA GLY A 19 0.29 -1.02 -19.31
C GLY A 19 -0.01 0.40 -18.87
N ALA A 20 -0.08 0.63 -17.54
CA ALA A 20 -0.28 1.97 -17.00
C ALA A 20 0.90 2.90 -17.31
N GLU A 21 0.63 4.19 -17.38
CA GLU A 21 1.65 5.22 -17.58
C GLU A 21 2.70 5.17 -16.46
N LYS A 22 3.98 5.37 -16.80
CA LYS A 22 5.09 5.31 -15.84
C LYS A 22 5.02 6.39 -14.77
N GLN A 23 4.44 7.54 -15.09
CA GLN A 23 4.23 8.65 -14.16
C GLN A 23 2.74 8.92 -14.04
N ASN A 24 2.28 9.09 -12.81
CA ASN A 24 0.92 9.45 -12.53
C ASN A 24 0.75 10.96 -12.71
N THR A 25 -0.20 11.36 -13.53
CA THR A 25 -0.58 12.77 -13.72
C THR A 25 -1.68 13.19 -12.74
N TYR A 26 -2.28 12.20 -12.05
CA TYR A 26 -3.48 12.39 -11.20
C TYR A 26 -4.71 12.93 -11.94
N GLU A 27 -4.67 12.88 -13.26
CA GLU A 27 -5.74 13.37 -14.15
C GLU A 27 -6.52 12.21 -14.76
N GLY A 28 -7.84 12.28 -14.63
CA GLY A 28 -8.73 11.26 -15.17
C GLY A 28 -8.70 9.94 -14.41
N VAL A 29 -9.46 8.98 -14.91
CA VAL A 29 -9.52 7.61 -14.39
C VAL A 29 -9.50 6.65 -15.57
N SER A 30 -8.63 5.62 -15.48
CA SER A 30 -8.58 4.54 -16.47
C SER A 30 -8.96 3.23 -15.79
N HIS A 31 -10.03 2.57 -16.23
CA HIS A 31 -10.54 1.35 -15.60
C HIS A 31 -9.75 0.08 -15.98
N ARG A 32 -8.40 0.18 -15.96
CA ARG A 32 -7.48 -0.90 -16.39
C ARG A 32 -7.45 -2.10 -15.47
N LEU A 33 -7.89 -1.96 -14.21
CA LEU A 33 -7.96 -3.11 -13.30
C LEU A 33 -8.85 -4.22 -13.87
N ASN A 34 -9.84 -3.87 -14.70
CA ASN A 34 -10.69 -4.84 -15.39
C ASN A 34 -9.90 -5.77 -16.34
N ASP A 35 -8.74 -5.32 -16.85
CA ASP A 35 -7.86 -6.15 -17.69
C ASP A 35 -7.21 -7.29 -16.88
N CYS A 36 -7.27 -7.21 -15.55
CA CYS A 36 -6.80 -8.28 -14.66
C CYS A 36 -7.84 -9.40 -14.44
N LEU A 37 -9.13 -9.20 -14.80
CA LEU A 37 -10.18 -10.22 -14.59
C LEU A 37 -9.88 -11.57 -15.29
N PRO A 38 -9.43 -11.62 -16.55
CA PRO A 38 -9.07 -12.89 -17.20
C PRO A 38 -7.91 -13.62 -16.50
N TRP A 39 -7.05 -12.88 -15.80
CA TRP A 39 -5.94 -13.46 -15.04
C TRP A 39 -6.40 -14.16 -13.77
N VAL A 40 -7.55 -13.77 -13.21
CA VAL A 40 -8.20 -14.50 -12.11
C VAL A 40 -8.65 -15.89 -12.60
N ASP A 41 -9.28 -15.98 -13.77
CA ASP A 41 -9.62 -17.27 -14.35
C ASP A 41 -8.38 -18.11 -14.68
N HIS A 42 -7.31 -17.46 -15.16
CA HIS A 42 -6.05 -18.14 -15.45
C HIS A 42 -5.41 -18.72 -14.18
N LEU A 43 -5.28 -17.95 -13.10
CA LEU A 43 -4.69 -18.48 -11.85
C LEU A 43 -5.50 -19.65 -11.27
N VAL A 44 -6.84 -19.60 -11.37
CA VAL A 44 -7.70 -20.72 -10.97
C VAL A 44 -7.42 -21.95 -11.83
N SER A 45 -7.22 -21.79 -13.14
CA SER A 45 -6.88 -22.88 -14.05
C SER A 45 -5.55 -23.56 -13.73
N LEU A 46 -4.63 -22.82 -13.07
CA LEU A 46 -3.34 -23.34 -12.60
C LEU A 46 -3.43 -24.03 -11.22
N GLY A 47 -4.62 -24.01 -10.59
CA GLY A 47 -4.82 -24.53 -9.23
C GLY A 47 -4.42 -23.57 -8.13
N CYS A 48 -4.16 -22.27 -8.43
CA CYS A 48 -3.93 -21.25 -7.43
C CYS A 48 -5.26 -20.84 -6.78
N ASN A 49 -5.22 -20.56 -5.48
CA ASN A 49 -6.39 -20.17 -4.69
C ASN A 49 -6.16 -18.88 -3.88
N ALA A 50 -5.04 -18.21 -4.10
CA ALA A 50 -4.73 -16.92 -3.48
C ALA A 50 -4.04 -16.00 -4.48
N LEU A 51 -4.49 -14.73 -4.51
CA LEU A 51 -3.92 -13.68 -5.33
C LEU A 51 -3.25 -12.63 -4.44
N TYR A 52 -1.94 -12.48 -4.58
CA TYR A 52 -1.22 -11.30 -4.12
C TYR A 52 -1.22 -10.28 -5.25
N ILE A 53 -1.84 -9.13 -5.03
CA ILE A 53 -1.95 -8.06 -6.01
C ILE A 53 -1.46 -6.72 -5.43
N GLY A 54 -0.63 -6.03 -6.16
CA GLY A 54 -0.14 -4.71 -5.76
C GLY A 54 1.28 -4.41 -6.22
N PRO A 55 1.72 -3.18 -5.87
CA PRO A 55 0.96 -2.13 -5.16
C PRO A 55 -0.23 -1.60 -5.98
N LEU A 56 -1.30 -1.19 -5.28
CA LEU A 56 -2.59 -0.83 -5.89
C LEU A 56 -2.96 0.65 -5.72
N PHE A 57 -2.48 1.27 -4.64
CA PHE A 57 -2.99 2.56 -4.19
C PHE A 57 -2.26 3.73 -4.87
N GLU A 58 -2.89 4.91 -4.83
CA GLU A 58 -2.42 6.08 -5.55
C GLU A 58 -0.95 6.37 -5.26
N SER A 59 -0.17 6.55 -6.30
CA SER A 59 1.29 6.66 -6.23
C SER A 59 1.85 7.58 -7.31
N VAL A 60 3.11 7.97 -7.16
CA VAL A 60 3.80 8.86 -8.12
C VAL A 60 4.13 8.13 -9.42
N GLY A 61 4.62 6.89 -9.33
CA GLY A 61 5.13 6.16 -10.48
C GLY A 61 4.87 4.66 -10.43
N HIS A 62 5.80 3.87 -9.88
CA HIS A 62 5.73 2.41 -9.94
C HIS A 62 4.84 1.76 -8.86
N GLY A 63 4.20 2.56 -8.00
CA GLY A 63 3.25 2.05 -7.01
C GLY A 63 3.77 2.06 -5.58
N TYR A 64 5.08 1.98 -5.38
CA TYR A 64 5.69 1.97 -4.03
C TYR A 64 5.87 3.37 -3.43
N GLU A 65 5.69 4.42 -4.19
CA GLU A 65 5.66 5.83 -3.73
C GLU A 65 4.23 6.25 -3.40
N THR A 66 3.61 5.59 -2.44
CA THR A 66 2.20 5.77 -2.08
C THR A 66 1.92 7.22 -1.66
N THR A 67 0.89 7.81 -2.25
CA THR A 67 0.42 9.17 -1.97
C THR A 67 -0.93 9.20 -1.29
N ASP A 68 -1.75 8.14 -1.47
CA ASP A 68 -3.01 7.93 -0.74
C ASP A 68 -3.27 6.42 -0.60
N TYR A 69 -3.31 5.93 0.64
CA TYR A 69 -3.56 4.50 0.93
C TYR A 69 -5.04 4.09 0.82
N LYS A 70 -5.96 5.03 0.68
CA LYS A 70 -7.41 4.77 0.67
C LYS A 70 -8.05 4.99 -0.68
N LYS A 71 -7.24 5.31 -1.68
CA LYS A 71 -7.68 5.55 -3.06
C LYS A 71 -6.93 4.64 -4.01
N LEU A 72 -7.65 3.84 -4.80
CA LEU A 72 -7.05 3.09 -5.90
C LEU A 72 -6.32 4.05 -6.85
N ASP A 73 -5.17 3.64 -7.35
CA ASP A 73 -4.43 4.44 -8.33
C ASP A 73 -5.32 4.73 -9.53
N CYS A 74 -5.47 6.01 -9.88
CA CYS A 74 -6.39 6.44 -10.94
C CYS A 74 -6.04 5.86 -12.32
N ARG A 75 -4.81 5.39 -12.50
CA ARG A 75 -4.38 4.67 -13.70
C ARG A 75 -4.93 3.24 -13.77
N LEU A 76 -5.44 2.70 -12.65
CA LEU A 76 -6.06 1.37 -12.55
C LEU A 76 -7.59 1.45 -12.50
N GLY A 77 -8.14 2.48 -11.85
CA GLY A 77 -9.59 2.62 -11.72
C GLY A 77 -10.03 3.45 -10.52
N THR A 78 -11.21 3.10 -10.03
CA THR A 78 -11.83 3.66 -8.83
C THR A 78 -11.86 2.62 -7.70
N ASN A 79 -12.16 3.06 -6.48
CA ASN A 79 -12.40 2.12 -5.37
C ASN A 79 -13.53 1.13 -5.66
N GLU A 80 -14.53 1.53 -6.44
CA GLU A 80 -15.61 0.63 -6.85
C GLU A 80 -15.10 -0.48 -7.80
N ASP A 81 -14.19 -0.14 -8.73
CA ASP A 81 -13.55 -1.15 -9.58
C ASP A 81 -12.77 -2.17 -8.74
N LEU A 82 -12.05 -1.70 -7.72
CA LEU A 82 -11.29 -2.58 -6.83
C LEU A 82 -12.21 -3.49 -6.00
N LYS A 83 -13.31 -2.96 -5.48
CA LYS A 83 -14.32 -3.72 -4.74
C LYS A 83 -14.94 -4.81 -5.61
N ASN A 84 -15.31 -4.46 -6.85
CA ASN A 84 -15.86 -5.41 -7.81
C ASN A 84 -14.84 -6.49 -8.19
N PHE A 85 -13.57 -6.12 -8.34
CA PHE A 85 -12.48 -7.05 -8.62
C PHE A 85 -12.28 -8.06 -7.49
N VAL A 86 -12.26 -7.60 -6.23
CA VAL A 86 -12.15 -8.50 -5.05
C VAL A 86 -13.37 -9.41 -4.95
N THR A 87 -14.57 -8.88 -5.18
CA THR A 87 -15.81 -9.69 -5.22
C THR A 87 -15.70 -10.80 -6.27
N TYR A 88 -15.24 -10.47 -7.48
CA TYR A 88 -15.03 -11.47 -8.53
C TYR A 88 -14.03 -12.55 -8.13
N CYS A 89 -12.92 -12.18 -7.46
CA CYS A 89 -11.97 -13.16 -6.93
C CYS A 89 -12.65 -14.12 -5.93
N HIS A 90 -13.44 -13.58 -4.99
CA HIS A 90 -14.15 -14.38 -3.99
C HIS A 90 -15.18 -15.32 -4.62
N GLU A 91 -15.89 -14.90 -5.68
CA GLU A 91 -16.82 -15.78 -6.44
C GLU A 91 -16.10 -16.97 -7.09
N LYS A 92 -14.80 -16.83 -7.35
CA LYS A 92 -13.93 -17.90 -7.87
C LYS A 92 -13.21 -18.69 -6.75
N ASN A 93 -13.53 -18.44 -5.48
CA ASN A 93 -12.85 -19.00 -4.30
C ASN A 93 -11.35 -18.65 -4.25
N VAL A 94 -10.99 -17.45 -4.69
CA VAL A 94 -9.63 -16.91 -4.63
C VAL A 94 -9.53 -15.88 -3.50
N HIS A 95 -8.64 -16.13 -2.54
CA HIS A 95 -8.30 -15.17 -1.49
C HIS A 95 -7.47 -14.03 -2.05
N VAL A 96 -7.72 -12.80 -1.58
CA VAL A 96 -7.04 -11.59 -2.09
C VAL A 96 -6.19 -10.94 -1.00
N ILE A 97 -4.90 -10.75 -1.33
CA ILE A 97 -3.89 -10.14 -0.47
C ILE A 97 -3.38 -8.86 -1.12
N PHE A 98 -3.46 -7.74 -0.39
CA PHE A 98 -2.94 -6.46 -0.86
C PHE A 98 -1.50 -6.23 -0.43
N ASP A 99 -0.78 -5.41 -1.19
CA ASP A 99 0.57 -4.96 -0.84
C ASP A 99 0.52 -3.78 0.14
N GLY A 100 1.03 -4.00 1.35
CA GLY A 100 1.14 -3.01 2.41
C GLY A 100 2.50 -2.33 2.39
N VAL A 101 2.60 -1.21 1.66
CA VAL A 101 3.81 -0.39 1.59
C VAL A 101 3.84 0.57 2.77
N PHE A 102 4.21 0.07 3.96
CA PHE A 102 4.08 0.81 5.22
C PHE A 102 5.40 1.29 5.82
N ASN A 103 6.54 0.98 5.18
CA ASN A 103 7.83 1.50 5.61
C ASN A 103 8.04 2.97 5.22
N HIS A 104 7.48 3.40 4.11
CA HIS A 104 7.71 4.73 3.53
C HIS A 104 6.48 5.21 2.77
N THR A 105 6.46 6.50 2.44
CA THR A 105 5.47 7.11 1.54
C THR A 105 6.16 7.77 0.36
N GLY A 106 5.39 8.09 -0.67
CA GLY A 106 5.81 9.03 -1.70
C GLY A 106 5.85 10.47 -1.15
N ARG A 107 6.53 11.34 -1.87
CA ARG A 107 6.68 12.76 -1.51
C ARG A 107 5.37 13.55 -1.61
N ASP A 108 4.42 13.09 -2.41
CA ASP A 108 3.09 13.70 -2.56
C ASP A 108 2.07 13.25 -1.50
N PHE A 109 2.48 12.39 -0.56
CA PHE A 109 1.65 12.03 0.58
C PHE A 109 1.35 13.26 1.46
N PHE A 110 0.12 13.38 1.93
CA PHE A 110 -0.36 14.62 2.58
C PHE A 110 0.54 15.13 3.71
N ALA A 111 1.06 14.24 4.54
CA ALA A 111 1.91 14.61 5.67
C ALA A 111 3.28 15.15 5.21
N PHE A 112 3.87 14.55 4.17
CA PHE A 112 5.14 15.05 3.64
C PHE A 112 4.95 16.36 2.85
N ARG A 113 3.85 16.51 2.11
CA ARG A 113 3.51 17.78 1.44
C ARG A 113 3.33 18.92 2.44
N ASP A 114 2.79 18.63 3.63
CA ASP A 114 2.71 19.64 4.68
C ASP A 114 4.12 20.06 5.16
N ILE A 115 5.06 19.13 5.33
CA ILE A 115 6.45 19.45 5.68
C ILE A 115 7.11 20.32 4.60
N LEU A 116 6.91 20.01 3.32
CA LEU A 116 7.44 20.81 2.21
C LEU A 116 6.91 22.25 2.25
N LYS A 117 5.65 22.44 2.65
CA LYS A 117 4.97 23.74 2.70
C LYS A 117 5.25 24.50 4.00
N SER A 118 5.07 23.84 5.14
CA SER A 118 5.05 24.46 6.48
C SER A 118 6.40 24.44 7.19
N ARG A 119 7.36 23.66 6.67
CA ARG A 119 8.72 23.59 7.16
C ARG A 119 8.76 23.19 8.64
N GLU A 120 9.57 23.88 9.44
CA GLU A 120 9.72 23.67 10.90
C GLU A 120 8.42 23.80 11.68
N SER A 121 7.38 24.43 11.10
CA SER A 121 6.06 24.58 11.74
C SER A 121 5.09 23.45 11.40
N SER A 122 5.49 22.46 10.59
CA SER A 122 4.64 21.32 10.27
C SER A 122 4.37 20.45 11.49
N SER A 123 3.11 20.03 11.66
CA SER A 123 2.71 19.08 12.70
C SER A 123 3.08 17.62 12.37
N TYR A 124 3.65 17.37 11.18
CA TYR A 124 4.01 16.04 10.69
C TYR A 124 5.51 15.76 10.71
N LEU A 125 6.33 16.62 11.31
CA LEU A 125 7.79 16.42 11.35
C LEU A 125 8.16 15.05 11.95
N ASP A 126 7.49 14.67 13.04
CA ASP A 126 7.73 13.40 13.74
C ASP A 126 7.14 12.17 13.04
N TRP A 127 6.40 12.37 11.95
CA TRP A 127 5.88 11.28 11.12
C TRP A 127 6.97 10.61 10.29
N TYR A 128 8.07 11.32 10.05
CA TYR A 128 9.19 10.86 9.25
C TYR A 128 10.48 10.80 10.06
N CYS A 129 11.39 9.92 9.64
CA CYS A 129 12.64 9.73 10.33
C CYS A 129 13.67 10.80 9.92
N ASN A 130 14.37 11.35 10.93
CA ASN A 130 15.56 12.17 10.75
C ASN A 130 15.38 13.42 9.85
N VAL A 131 14.22 14.08 9.93
CA VAL A 131 14.00 15.37 9.23
C VAL A 131 14.96 16.41 9.81
N ASN A 132 15.82 16.98 8.95
CA ASN A 132 16.90 17.90 9.36
C ASN A 132 16.99 19.10 8.43
N PHE A 133 16.58 20.27 8.92
CA PHE A 133 16.62 21.54 8.18
C PHE A 133 18.02 22.14 8.03
N GLY A 134 19.05 21.53 8.62
CA GLY A 134 20.46 21.85 8.33
C GLY A 134 21.03 21.12 7.12
N GLY A 135 20.24 20.25 6.49
CA GLY A 135 20.64 19.45 5.32
C GLY A 135 19.98 19.89 4.01
N ASN A 136 20.16 19.09 2.98
CA ASN A 136 19.51 19.24 1.67
C ASN A 136 19.39 17.86 0.98
N ASN A 137 18.74 17.79 -0.15
CA ASN A 137 18.55 16.57 -0.97
C ASN A 137 18.53 16.93 -2.47
N GLU A 138 18.44 15.93 -3.36
CA GLU A 138 18.44 16.11 -4.82
C GLU A 138 17.24 16.91 -5.35
N TYR A 139 16.16 17.05 -4.60
CA TYR A 139 15.00 17.90 -4.94
C TYR A 139 15.19 19.35 -4.51
N ASN A 140 16.31 19.65 -3.86
CA ASN A 140 16.65 20.99 -3.36
C ASN A 140 15.61 21.54 -2.37
N ASP A 141 15.08 20.68 -1.50
CA ASP A 141 14.05 21.04 -0.51
C ASP A 141 14.61 21.94 0.63
N GLY A 142 15.93 22.02 0.80
CA GLY A 142 16.58 22.73 1.92
C GLY A 142 16.42 22.01 3.26
N PHE A 143 16.20 20.69 3.24
CA PHE A 143 16.30 19.78 4.39
C PHE A 143 16.60 18.35 3.90
N SER A 144 17.09 17.52 4.80
CA SER A 144 17.30 16.10 4.56
C SER A 144 16.38 15.26 5.43
N TYR A 145 16.20 14.00 5.08
CA TYR A 145 15.38 13.02 5.79
C TYR A 145 15.86 11.61 5.49
N GLU A 146 15.43 10.64 6.29
CA GLU A 146 15.72 9.24 6.02
C GLU A 146 14.78 8.71 4.92
N ASN A 147 15.35 7.84 4.08
CA ASN A 147 14.64 7.23 2.95
C ASN A 147 14.86 5.71 2.94
N TRP A 148 14.16 5.01 2.05
CA TRP A 148 14.40 3.61 1.79
C TRP A 148 15.34 3.44 0.59
N GLY A 149 16.38 2.63 0.77
CA GLY A 149 17.29 2.21 -0.32
C GLY A 149 18.13 3.32 -0.95
N GLY A 150 18.24 4.50 -0.32
CA GLY A 150 18.96 5.64 -0.88
C GLY A 150 18.11 6.52 -1.81
N TYR A 151 16.81 6.24 -1.95
CA TYR A 151 15.90 6.96 -2.83
C TYR A 151 15.04 7.95 -2.05
N ASN A 152 15.31 9.26 -2.17
CA ASN A 152 14.53 10.30 -1.48
C ASN A 152 13.07 10.41 -1.95
N LEU A 153 12.70 9.75 -3.04
CA LEU A 153 11.29 9.57 -3.44
C LEU A 153 10.49 8.69 -2.44
N LEU A 154 11.19 7.84 -1.68
CA LEU A 154 10.63 6.87 -0.73
C LEU A 154 10.93 7.33 0.70
N VAL A 155 10.10 8.24 1.22
CA VAL A 155 10.33 8.94 2.49
C VAL A 155 9.98 8.03 3.66
N LYS A 156 10.96 7.68 4.51
CA LYS A 156 10.79 6.71 5.58
C LYS A 156 9.89 7.22 6.70
N LEU A 157 8.81 6.48 6.97
CA LEU A 157 7.90 6.73 8.08
C LEU A 157 8.54 6.41 9.43
N ASN A 158 8.27 7.22 10.43
CA ASN A 158 8.59 6.94 11.82
C ASN A 158 7.53 5.98 12.40
N GLN A 159 7.74 4.69 12.25
CA GLN A 159 6.83 3.63 12.69
C GLN A 159 6.62 3.58 14.20
N ARG A 160 7.50 4.23 14.99
CA ARG A 160 7.38 4.36 16.45
C ARG A 160 6.48 5.52 16.88
N ASN A 161 6.17 6.42 15.97
CA ASN A 161 5.22 7.50 16.23
C ASN A 161 3.80 6.91 16.34
N PRO A 162 3.08 7.14 17.49
CA PRO A 162 1.73 6.60 17.67
C PRO A 162 0.75 7.06 16.58
N ALA A 163 0.82 8.32 16.12
CA ALA A 163 -0.08 8.84 15.09
C ALA A 163 0.15 8.16 13.73
N VAL A 164 1.39 7.84 13.38
CA VAL A 164 1.72 7.05 12.18
C VAL A 164 1.13 5.65 12.29
N LYS A 165 1.36 4.99 13.43
CA LYS A 165 0.84 3.65 13.71
C LYS A 165 -0.69 3.63 13.64
N ASP A 166 -1.36 4.57 14.30
CA ASP A 166 -2.82 4.66 14.31
C ASP A 166 -3.38 4.90 12.89
N TYR A 167 -2.74 5.79 12.12
CA TYR A 167 -3.11 6.03 10.73
C TYR A 167 -3.02 4.76 9.86
N ILE A 168 -1.92 4.01 9.95
CA ILE A 168 -1.78 2.76 9.17
C ILE A 168 -2.76 1.69 9.66
N CYS A 169 -3.01 1.59 10.96
CA CYS A 169 -4.07 0.71 11.49
C CYS A 169 -5.45 1.09 10.91
N ASP A 170 -5.75 2.38 10.77
CA ASP A 170 -6.99 2.85 10.13
C ASP A 170 -7.03 2.54 8.62
N VAL A 171 -5.90 2.55 7.94
CA VAL A 171 -5.80 2.07 6.55
C VAL A 171 -6.19 0.60 6.47
N ILE A 172 -5.69 -0.24 7.37
CA ILE A 172 -6.04 -1.68 7.41
C ILE A 172 -7.53 -1.88 7.65
N ARG A 173 -8.11 -1.15 8.62
CA ARG A 173 -9.57 -1.20 8.88
C ARG A 173 -10.37 -0.80 7.65
N PHE A 174 -9.93 0.26 6.97
CA PHE A 174 -10.56 0.73 5.73
C PHE A 174 -10.47 -0.34 4.62
N TRP A 175 -9.30 -0.95 4.40
CA TRP A 175 -9.15 -1.97 3.35
C TRP A 175 -10.02 -3.19 3.59
N VAL A 176 -10.13 -3.63 4.84
CA VAL A 176 -11.01 -4.76 5.18
C VAL A 176 -12.48 -4.39 5.04
N SER A 177 -12.91 -3.22 5.52
CA SER A 177 -14.31 -2.81 5.49
C SER A 177 -14.79 -2.45 4.08
N GLU A 178 -13.94 -1.81 3.28
CA GLU A 178 -14.31 -1.33 1.94
C GLU A 178 -14.14 -2.40 0.87
N PHE A 179 -13.05 -3.17 0.93
CA PHE A 179 -12.66 -4.09 -0.13
C PHE A 179 -12.78 -5.58 0.26
N ASP A 180 -13.06 -5.89 1.53
CA ASP A 180 -13.17 -7.26 2.05
C ASP A 180 -11.92 -8.14 1.81
N ILE A 181 -10.72 -7.58 1.85
CA ILE A 181 -9.47 -8.32 1.62
C ILE A 181 -9.24 -9.44 2.63
N ASP A 182 -8.47 -10.45 2.25
CA ASP A 182 -8.18 -11.63 3.07
C ASP A 182 -6.83 -11.57 3.77
N GLY A 183 -5.94 -10.70 3.31
CA GLY A 183 -4.62 -10.57 3.91
C GLY A 183 -3.85 -9.36 3.38
N ILE A 184 -2.69 -9.13 3.98
CA ILE A 184 -1.77 -8.06 3.62
C ILE A 184 -0.36 -8.66 3.55
N ARG A 185 0.34 -8.44 2.44
CA ARG A 185 1.79 -8.65 2.34
C ARG A 185 2.48 -7.37 2.78
N LEU A 186 3.38 -7.45 3.73
CA LEU A 186 4.16 -6.29 4.17
C LEU A 186 5.39 -6.13 3.29
N ASP A 187 5.45 -5.01 2.55
CA ASP A 187 6.63 -4.63 1.80
C ASP A 187 7.78 -4.23 2.73
N ALA A 188 9.03 -4.55 2.35
CA ALA A 188 10.23 -4.25 3.12
C ALA A 188 10.11 -4.65 4.61
N ALA A 189 9.55 -5.82 4.90
CA ALA A 189 9.25 -6.27 6.25
C ALA A 189 10.49 -6.40 7.16
N ASP A 190 11.65 -6.58 6.57
CA ASP A 190 12.96 -6.66 7.24
C ASP A 190 13.40 -5.36 7.93
N VAL A 191 12.84 -4.21 7.50
CA VAL A 191 13.11 -2.89 8.08
C VAL A 191 11.93 -2.31 8.86
N LEU A 192 10.86 -3.08 9.04
CA LEU A 192 9.71 -2.68 9.86
C LEU A 192 9.98 -2.91 11.36
N ASP A 193 9.52 -1.97 12.18
CA ASP A 193 9.55 -2.10 13.65
C ASP A 193 8.64 -3.24 14.11
N PHE A 194 9.13 -4.10 15.03
CA PHE A 194 8.38 -5.26 15.51
C PHE A 194 7.08 -4.91 16.23
N ASP A 195 7.07 -3.83 17.02
CA ASP A 195 5.86 -3.44 17.75
C ASP A 195 4.85 -2.78 16.81
N PHE A 196 5.32 -2.13 15.76
CA PHE A 196 4.48 -1.69 14.65
C PHE A 196 3.82 -2.90 13.96
N MET A 197 4.60 -3.91 13.54
CA MET A 197 4.04 -5.12 12.91
C MET A 197 3.03 -5.86 13.79
N LYS A 198 3.29 -5.93 15.12
CA LYS A 198 2.32 -6.52 16.07
C LYS A 198 1.02 -5.74 16.10
N ALA A 199 1.08 -4.40 16.09
CA ALA A 199 -0.12 -3.56 16.07
C ALA A 199 -0.92 -3.76 14.78
N LEU A 200 -0.25 -3.82 13.62
CA LEU A 200 -0.89 -4.11 12.34
C LEU A 200 -1.61 -5.46 12.36
N ARG A 201 -0.92 -6.50 12.86
CA ARG A 201 -1.50 -7.84 12.99
C ARG A 201 -2.69 -7.87 13.93
N GLN A 202 -2.57 -7.20 15.09
CA GLN A 202 -3.69 -7.11 16.04
C GLN A 202 -4.89 -6.43 15.39
N THR A 203 -4.71 -5.30 14.72
CA THR A 203 -5.77 -4.60 14.00
C THR A 203 -6.43 -5.48 12.95
N ALA A 204 -5.65 -6.21 12.15
CA ALA A 204 -6.18 -7.13 11.16
C ALA A 204 -7.04 -8.24 11.78
N ASN A 205 -6.60 -8.79 12.93
CA ASN A 205 -7.35 -9.81 13.67
C ASN A 205 -8.64 -9.27 14.30
N GLU A 206 -8.65 -8.00 14.73
CA GLU A 206 -9.86 -7.35 15.31
C GLU A 206 -10.96 -7.17 14.27
N VAL A 207 -10.60 -6.78 13.04
CA VAL A 207 -11.58 -6.47 11.98
C VAL A 207 -12.00 -7.70 11.16
N LYS A 208 -11.20 -8.77 11.16
CA LYS A 208 -11.49 -10.01 10.43
C LYS A 208 -10.91 -11.22 11.19
N PRO A 209 -11.57 -11.64 12.29
CA PRO A 209 -11.02 -12.64 13.23
C PRO A 209 -10.70 -14.00 12.61
N ASP A 210 -11.48 -14.42 11.61
CA ASP A 210 -11.34 -15.74 10.97
C ASP A 210 -10.36 -15.74 9.78
N ARG A 211 -9.82 -14.59 9.44
CA ARG A 211 -8.91 -14.41 8.30
C ARG A 211 -7.58 -13.86 8.81
N LYS A 212 -6.64 -14.74 9.06
CA LYS A 212 -5.33 -14.36 9.58
C LYS A 212 -4.53 -13.65 8.49
N SER A 213 -4.00 -12.47 8.83
CA SER A 213 -3.08 -11.75 7.96
C SER A 213 -1.86 -12.62 7.62
N VAL A 214 -1.58 -12.79 6.35
CA VAL A 214 -0.32 -13.35 5.87
C VAL A 214 0.71 -12.23 5.92
N VAL A 215 1.76 -12.46 6.65
CA VAL A 215 2.92 -11.57 6.71
C VAL A 215 4.04 -12.21 5.91
#